data_3b25cd3a26926496d0d17c282f6eb33a
#
_entry.id   3b25cd3a26926496d0d17c282f6eb33a
#
_cell.length_a   1.000
_cell.length_b   1.000
_cell.length_c   1.000
_cell.angle_alpha   90.00
_cell.angle_beta   90.00
_cell.angle_gamma   90.00
#
_symmetry.space_group_name_H-M   'P 1'
#
loop_
_entity.id
_entity.type
_entity.pdbx_description
1 polymer ?
#
loop_
_entity_poly.entity_id
_entity_poly.type
_entity_poly.pdbx_seq_one_letter_code
_entity_poly.pdbx_strand_id
1 'polypeptide(L)'
;MVSRRKFCTILSGAFAAAAAPVYSNTPGLLRNAGDIRVIKLKNNKTSEKINLVYWIEGTYISEALKEVNYFMRDWRQNKVITYDVANVDIIAATQALLDTSETMQLLSGYRTARTNKMLSFSNSGVARNSYHIK
;
A
#
# COMPACT_ATOMS: atom_id res chain seq x y z
N MET A 1 -13.88 -12.74 2.37
CA MET A 1 -13.12 -13.31 3.51
C MET A 1 -12.37 -14.54 3.00
N VAL A 2 -11.07 -14.42 2.72
CA VAL A 2 -10.27 -15.56 2.24
C VAL A 2 -9.92 -16.43 3.44
N SER A 3 -10.31 -17.69 3.41
CA SER A 3 -10.07 -18.63 4.52
C SER A 3 -8.56 -18.90 4.65
N ARG A 4 -8.08 -19.11 5.89
CA ARG A 4 -6.67 -19.44 6.20
C ARG A 4 -6.15 -20.62 5.37
N ARG A 5 -7.02 -21.59 5.01
CA ARG A 5 -6.68 -22.73 4.16
C ARG A 5 -6.41 -22.33 2.70
N LYS A 6 -7.12 -21.34 2.15
CA LYS A 6 -6.88 -20.82 0.80
C LYS A 6 -5.59 -19.98 0.73
N PHE A 7 -5.22 -19.30 1.82
CA PHE A 7 -3.96 -18.59 1.92
C PHE A 7 -2.76 -19.53 1.84
N CYS A 8 -2.79 -20.65 2.55
CA CYS A 8 -1.71 -21.67 2.48
C CYS A 8 -1.60 -22.35 1.12
N THR A 9 -2.72 -22.58 0.40
CA THR A 9 -2.70 -23.18 -0.94
C THR A 9 -2.21 -22.22 -2.02
N ILE A 10 -2.40 -20.91 -1.86
CA ILE A 10 -1.85 -19.91 -2.77
C ILE A 10 -0.31 -19.79 -2.59
N LEU A 11 0.18 -19.96 -1.36
CA LEU A 11 1.62 -19.93 -1.09
C LEU A 11 2.37 -21.12 -1.73
N SER A 12 1.71 -22.26 -1.91
CA SER A 12 2.34 -23.49 -2.44
C SER A 12 2.45 -23.55 -3.97
N GLY A 13 1.71 -22.70 -4.70
CA GLY A 13 1.65 -22.76 -6.16
C GLY A 13 2.35 -21.64 -6.93
N ALA A 14 2.85 -20.58 -6.27
CA ALA A 14 3.31 -19.37 -6.94
C ALA A 14 4.84 -19.20 -7.00
N PHE A 15 5.63 -20.19 -6.58
CA PHE A 15 7.10 -20.09 -6.50
C PHE A 15 7.85 -20.35 -7.82
N ALA A 16 7.18 -20.40 -8.97
CA ALA A 16 7.82 -20.70 -10.26
C ALA A 16 7.97 -19.49 -11.21
N ALA A 17 7.70 -18.27 -10.79
CA ALA A 17 8.06 -17.09 -11.58
C ALA A 17 9.36 -16.50 -11.01
N ALA A 18 10.45 -16.58 -11.78
CA ALA A 18 11.74 -16.03 -11.45
C ALA A 18 11.64 -14.54 -11.07
N ALA A 19 11.41 -14.26 -9.80
CA ALA A 19 11.52 -12.92 -9.26
C ALA A 19 13.02 -12.61 -9.15
N ALA A 20 13.54 -11.79 -10.06
CA ALA A 20 14.84 -11.19 -9.86
C ALA A 20 14.82 -10.47 -8.50
N PRO A 21 15.85 -10.63 -7.64
CA PRO A 21 15.90 -9.93 -6.37
C PRO A 21 15.95 -8.43 -6.64
N VAL A 22 14.85 -7.75 -6.40
CA VAL A 22 14.84 -6.30 -6.43
C VAL A 22 15.47 -5.86 -5.11
N TYR A 23 16.76 -5.54 -5.13
CA TYR A 23 17.42 -4.88 -4.01
C TYR A 23 16.82 -3.48 -3.89
N SER A 24 15.72 -3.37 -3.15
CA SER A 24 15.18 -2.07 -2.82
C SER A 24 16.11 -1.39 -1.82
N ASN A 25 16.29 -0.06 -1.96
CA ASN A 25 16.87 0.78 -0.91
C ASN A 25 15.91 0.81 0.29
N THR A 26 15.78 -0.33 0.94
CA THR A 26 14.92 -0.49 2.11
C THR A 26 15.35 0.51 3.17
N PRO A 27 14.43 1.33 3.70
CA PRO A 27 14.74 2.22 4.81
C PRO A 27 15.46 1.45 5.92
N GLY A 28 16.51 2.05 6.49
CA GLY A 28 17.35 1.37 7.50
C GLY A 28 16.58 0.75 8.65
N LEU A 29 15.42 1.33 8.98
CA LEU A 29 14.46 0.84 9.98
C LEU A 29 13.86 -0.53 9.65
N LEU A 30 13.76 -0.89 8.38
CA LEU A 30 13.21 -2.18 7.96
C LEU A 30 14.28 -3.26 7.78
N ARG A 31 15.57 -2.92 7.87
CA ARG A 31 16.66 -3.91 7.74
C ARG A 31 16.63 -4.98 8.83
N ASN A 32 16.05 -4.66 10.00
CA ASN A 32 15.90 -5.56 11.14
C ASN A 32 14.43 -5.89 11.45
N ALA A 33 13.51 -5.58 10.56
CA ALA A 33 12.07 -5.80 10.79
C ALA A 33 11.62 -7.26 10.62
N GLY A 34 12.58 -8.22 10.61
CA GLY A 34 12.30 -9.64 10.42
C GLY A 34 12.10 -10.03 8.96
N ASP A 35 11.80 -11.30 8.75
CA ASP A 35 11.70 -11.92 7.42
C ASP A 35 10.31 -11.71 6.77
N ILE A 36 9.40 -11.06 7.46
CA ILE A 36 8.02 -10.81 6.99
C ILE A 36 7.64 -9.37 7.29
N ARG A 37 7.16 -8.63 6.25
CA ARG A 37 6.61 -7.28 6.43
C ARG A 37 5.13 -7.25 6.12
N VAL A 38 4.40 -6.57 6.98
CA VAL A 38 2.94 -6.44 6.92
C VAL A 38 2.57 -4.96 6.77
N ILE A 39 1.52 -4.68 6.03
CA ILE A 39 0.89 -3.37 5.96
C ILE A 39 -0.57 -3.46 6.41
N LYS A 40 -0.97 -2.59 7.33
CA LYS A 40 -2.35 -2.52 7.86
C LYS A 40 -2.90 -1.12 7.66
N LEU A 41 -3.88 -0.97 6.81
CA LEU A 41 -4.49 0.33 6.51
C LEU A 41 -6.02 0.26 6.55
N LYS A 42 -6.63 1.40 6.88
CA LYS A 42 -8.07 1.63 6.78
C LYS A 42 -8.34 2.92 6.03
N ASN A 43 -9.25 2.89 5.08
CA ASN A 43 -9.73 4.06 4.38
C ASN A 43 -11.09 4.49 4.95
N ASN A 44 -11.13 5.63 5.62
CA ASN A 44 -12.36 6.11 6.25
C ASN A 44 -13.40 6.65 5.25
N LYS A 45 -13.02 6.86 3.98
CA LYS A 45 -13.95 7.33 2.94
C LYS A 45 -14.68 6.18 2.26
N THR A 46 -14.02 5.04 2.10
CA THR A 46 -14.59 3.85 1.44
C THR A 46 -14.93 2.74 2.44
N SER A 47 -14.53 2.89 3.72
CA SER A 47 -14.62 1.87 4.77
C SER A 47 -13.81 0.59 4.47
N GLU A 48 -13.03 0.59 3.40
CA GLU A 48 -12.13 -0.52 3.05
C GLU A 48 -11.00 -0.66 4.08
N LYS A 49 -10.54 -1.90 4.26
CA LYS A 49 -9.40 -2.22 5.14
C LYS A 49 -8.53 -3.25 4.45
N ILE A 50 -7.21 -3.10 4.59
CA ILE A 50 -6.23 -4.11 4.19
C ILE A 50 -5.36 -4.50 5.38
N ASN A 51 -4.96 -5.76 5.40
CA ASN A 51 -3.97 -6.33 6.30
C ASN A 51 -3.24 -7.42 5.50
N LEU A 52 -2.09 -7.06 4.93
CA LEU A 52 -1.41 -7.83 3.90
C LEU A 52 0.05 -8.03 4.27
N VAL A 53 0.55 -9.24 4.08
CA VAL A 53 1.98 -9.49 3.96
C VAL A 53 2.38 -9.09 2.54
N TYR A 54 3.27 -8.11 2.41
CA TYR A 54 3.69 -7.60 1.10
C TYR A 54 5.16 -7.91 0.77
N TRP A 55 5.91 -8.43 1.75
CA TRP A 55 7.31 -8.79 1.60
C TRP A 55 7.66 -9.99 2.50
N ILE A 56 8.38 -10.97 1.96
CA ILE A 56 8.86 -12.16 2.66
C ILE A 56 10.30 -12.45 2.19
N GLU A 57 11.21 -12.62 3.14
CA GLU A 57 12.59 -13.13 2.92
C GLU A 57 13.29 -12.49 1.70
N GLY A 58 13.30 -11.16 1.62
CA GLY A 58 13.95 -10.43 0.53
C GLY A 58 13.10 -10.21 -0.72
N THR A 59 11.87 -10.73 -0.79
CA THR A 59 11.04 -10.71 -1.99
C THR A 59 9.71 -10.00 -1.74
N TYR A 60 9.34 -9.07 -2.64
CA TYR A 60 8.03 -8.44 -2.63
C TYR A 60 6.97 -9.35 -3.26
N ILE A 61 5.79 -9.39 -2.65
CA ILE A 61 4.64 -10.14 -3.16
C ILE A 61 3.86 -9.23 -4.10
N SER A 62 3.95 -9.49 -5.41
CA SER A 62 3.37 -8.63 -6.44
C SER A 62 1.87 -8.48 -6.33
N GLU A 63 1.15 -9.51 -5.93
CA GLU A 63 -0.30 -9.50 -5.73
C GLU A 63 -0.68 -8.59 -4.57
N ALA A 64 0.08 -8.63 -3.46
CA ALA A 64 -0.13 -7.76 -2.32
C ALA A 64 0.12 -6.29 -2.69
N LEU A 65 1.17 -6.00 -3.49
CA LEU A 65 1.43 -4.65 -3.97
C LEU A 65 0.33 -4.14 -4.91
N LYS A 66 -0.24 -4.98 -5.76
CA LYS A 66 -1.41 -4.63 -6.58
C LYS A 66 -2.62 -4.29 -5.72
N GLU A 67 -2.85 -5.05 -4.64
CA GLU A 67 -3.93 -4.79 -3.70
C GLU A 67 -3.73 -3.47 -2.95
N VAL A 68 -2.49 -3.16 -2.52
CA VAL A 68 -2.14 -1.85 -1.94
C VAL A 68 -2.39 -0.72 -2.94
N ASN A 69 -1.97 -0.87 -4.20
CA ASN A 69 -2.22 0.12 -5.26
C ASN A 69 -3.72 0.36 -5.47
N TYR A 70 -4.50 -0.72 -5.50
CA TYR A 70 -5.96 -0.63 -5.61
C TYR A 70 -6.59 0.06 -4.38
N PHE A 71 -6.15 -0.26 -3.18
CA PHE A 71 -6.63 0.35 -1.94
C PHE A 71 -6.37 1.86 -1.90
N MET A 72 -5.22 2.33 -2.40
CA MET A 72 -4.83 3.73 -2.42
C MET A 72 -5.26 4.49 -3.69
N ARG A 73 -6.13 3.92 -4.52
CA ARG A 73 -6.63 4.51 -5.77
C ARG A 73 -7.42 5.80 -5.57
N ASP A 74 -7.64 6.51 -6.67
CA ASP A 74 -8.73 7.50 -6.72
C ASP A 74 -10.09 6.78 -6.68
N TRP A 75 -10.63 6.61 -5.50
CA TRP A 75 -11.88 5.89 -5.29
C TRP A 75 -13.09 6.55 -5.97
N ARG A 76 -13.04 7.86 -6.22
CA ARG A 76 -14.13 8.60 -6.89
C ARG A 76 -14.25 8.24 -8.36
N GLN A 77 -13.12 7.95 -9.00
CA GLN A 77 -13.06 7.57 -10.42
C GLN A 77 -12.62 6.14 -10.64
N ASN A 78 -12.39 5.40 -9.58
CA ASN A 78 -11.86 4.03 -9.59
C ASN A 78 -10.58 3.90 -10.44
N LYS A 79 -9.68 4.90 -10.32
CA LYS A 79 -8.42 4.94 -11.07
C LYS A 79 -7.26 4.57 -10.17
N VAL A 80 -6.50 3.56 -10.60
CA VAL A 80 -5.34 3.01 -9.92
C VAL A 80 -4.08 3.54 -10.58
N ILE A 81 -3.04 3.78 -9.76
CA ILE A 81 -1.65 3.94 -10.22
C ILE A 81 -0.77 2.89 -9.55
N THR A 82 0.41 2.68 -10.07
CA THR A 82 1.45 1.90 -9.41
C THR A 82 2.26 2.83 -8.51
N TYR A 83 2.19 2.59 -7.21
CA TYR A 83 3.03 3.30 -6.25
C TYR A 83 4.44 2.74 -6.25
N ASP A 84 5.42 3.61 -6.01
CA ASP A 84 6.77 3.17 -5.69
C ASP A 84 6.74 2.32 -4.41
N VAL A 85 7.40 1.17 -4.47
CA VAL A 85 7.46 0.23 -3.34
C VAL A 85 8.08 0.88 -2.10
N ALA A 86 8.98 1.84 -2.29
CA ALA A 86 9.56 2.61 -1.19
C ALA A 86 8.49 3.33 -0.36
N ASN A 87 7.38 3.77 -0.97
CA ASN A 87 6.27 4.37 -0.22
C ASN A 87 5.58 3.35 0.70
N VAL A 88 5.41 2.11 0.23
CA VAL A 88 4.84 1.02 1.02
C VAL A 88 5.76 0.68 2.20
N ASP A 89 7.06 0.61 1.94
CA ASP A 89 8.07 0.38 2.98
C ASP A 89 8.10 1.49 4.03
N ILE A 90 7.98 2.77 3.64
CA ILE A 90 7.93 3.90 4.57
C ILE A 90 6.69 3.80 5.47
N ILE A 91 5.53 3.47 4.90
CA ILE A 91 4.29 3.30 5.69
C ILE A 91 4.47 2.17 6.70
N ALA A 92 4.97 1.01 6.27
CA ALA A 92 5.19 -0.14 7.14
C ALA A 92 6.25 0.15 8.22
N ALA A 93 7.35 0.85 7.88
CA ALA A 93 8.37 1.28 8.83
C ALA A 93 7.81 2.25 9.86
N THR A 94 6.99 3.19 9.44
CA THR A 94 6.32 4.14 10.35
C THR A 94 5.40 3.41 11.32
N GLN A 95 4.64 2.44 10.84
CA GLN A 95 3.77 1.62 11.70
C GLN A 95 4.58 0.82 12.73
N ALA A 96 5.69 0.24 12.31
CA ALA A 96 6.59 -0.50 13.20
C ALA A 96 7.25 0.40 14.28
N LEU A 97 7.65 1.63 13.89
CA LEU A 97 8.23 2.60 14.83
C LEU A 97 7.26 3.09 15.89
N LEU A 98 5.99 3.19 15.56
CA LEU A 98 4.95 3.62 16.50
C LEU A 98 4.63 2.54 17.54
N ASP A 99 5.18 1.33 17.36
CA ASP A 99 4.95 0.15 18.23
C ASP A 99 3.45 0.00 18.64
N THR A 100 2.58 0.17 17.66
CA THR A 100 1.14 0.17 17.88
C THR A 100 0.46 -0.94 17.09
N SER A 101 -0.51 -1.58 17.71
CA SER A 101 -1.44 -2.51 17.04
C SER A 101 -2.52 -1.79 16.23
N GLU A 102 -2.63 -0.47 16.38
CA GLU A 102 -3.63 0.35 15.71
C GLU A 102 -3.46 0.34 14.20
N THR A 103 -4.59 0.32 13.50
CA THR A 103 -4.59 0.38 12.04
C THR A 103 -4.41 1.82 11.58
N MET A 104 -3.37 2.10 10.78
CA MET A 104 -3.16 3.43 10.22
C MET A 104 -4.29 3.82 9.28
N GLN A 105 -4.67 5.10 9.33
CA GLN A 105 -5.76 5.62 8.51
C GLN A 105 -5.21 6.27 7.25
N LEU A 106 -5.68 5.81 6.08
CA LEU A 106 -5.46 6.48 4.82
C LEU A 106 -6.42 7.68 4.73
N LEU A 107 -5.88 8.88 4.81
CA LEU A 107 -6.64 10.12 4.66
C LEU A 107 -6.87 10.47 3.19
N SER A 108 -5.87 10.22 2.35
CA SER A 108 -5.93 10.47 0.91
C SER A 108 -4.85 9.65 0.21
N GLY A 109 -5.24 8.90 -0.80
CA GLY A 109 -4.35 8.26 -1.75
C GLY A 109 -4.22 9.06 -3.05
N TYR A 110 -4.08 8.36 -4.18
CA TYR A 110 -4.04 8.96 -5.49
C TYR A 110 -5.30 9.77 -5.82
N ARG A 111 -5.12 10.84 -6.56
CA ARG A 111 -6.20 11.64 -7.16
C ARG A 111 -5.90 11.87 -8.63
N THR A 112 -6.86 11.61 -9.49
CA THR A 112 -6.79 12.08 -10.87
C THR A 112 -6.79 13.61 -10.91
N ALA A 113 -6.25 14.20 -11.97
CA ALA A 113 -6.30 15.64 -12.16
C ALA A 113 -7.75 16.18 -12.10
N ARG A 114 -8.71 15.41 -12.62
CA ARG A 114 -10.15 15.73 -12.56
C ARG A 114 -10.67 15.78 -11.12
N THR A 115 -10.36 14.76 -10.32
CA THR A 115 -10.76 14.73 -8.90
C THR A 115 -10.12 15.88 -8.13
N ASN A 116 -8.82 16.14 -8.35
CA ASN A 116 -8.13 17.24 -7.68
C ASN A 116 -8.71 18.59 -8.05
N LYS A 117 -9.00 18.82 -9.32
CA LYS A 117 -9.66 20.04 -9.80
C LYS A 117 -11.02 20.23 -9.13
N MET A 118 -11.86 19.20 -9.09
CA MET A 118 -13.16 19.24 -8.41
C MET A 118 -13.01 19.62 -6.93
N LEU A 119 -12.08 19.00 -6.22
CA LEU A 119 -11.85 19.26 -4.80
C LEU A 119 -11.28 20.65 -4.54
N SER A 120 -10.42 21.19 -5.41
CA SER A 120 -9.87 22.54 -5.26
C SER A 120 -10.89 23.65 -5.49
N PHE A 121 -11.98 23.38 -6.21
CA PHE A 121 -13.09 24.32 -6.33
C PHE A 121 -13.99 24.33 -5.10
N SER A 122 -14.18 23.18 -4.46
CA SER A 122 -15.06 23.04 -3.29
C SER A 122 -14.36 23.30 -1.96
N ASN A 123 -13.02 23.32 -1.93
CA ASN A 123 -12.22 23.48 -0.71
C ASN A 123 -10.93 24.24 -1.01
N SER A 124 -10.81 25.44 -0.45
CA SER A 124 -9.63 26.31 -0.60
C SER A 124 -8.32 25.70 -0.04
N GLY A 125 -8.41 24.71 0.85
CA GLY A 125 -7.25 23.98 1.39
C GLY A 125 -6.66 22.95 0.42
N VAL A 126 -7.27 22.72 -0.75
CA VAL A 126 -6.75 21.76 -1.74
C VAL A 126 -5.85 22.46 -2.75
N ALA A 127 -4.57 22.11 -2.74
CA ALA A 127 -3.60 22.66 -3.69
C ALA A 127 -3.95 22.27 -5.14
N ARG A 128 -3.89 23.23 -6.07
CA ARG A 128 -4.13 22.98 -7.51
C ARG A 128 -3.08 22.02 -8.10
N ASN A 129 -1.80 22.19 -7.69
CA ASN A 129 -0.66 21.33 -8.08
C ASN A 129 -0.34 20.38 -6.92
N SER A 130 -1.21 19.43 -6.65
CA SER A 130 -1.05 18.48 -5.55
C SER A 130 -0.13 17.33 -5.93
N TYR A 131 0.71 16.87 -5.00
CA TYR A 131 1.48 15.63 -5.16
C TYR A 131 0.59 14.36 -5.22
N HIS A 132 -0.67 14.44 -4.84
CA HIS A 132 -1.62 13.33 -5.00
C HIS A 132 -1.99 13.02 -6.46
N ILE A 133 -1.61 13.87 -7.42
CA ILE A 133 -1.89 13.68 -8.86
C ILE A 133 -0.68 13.20 -9.67
N LYS A 134 0.42 12.88 -8.99
CA LYS A 134 1.68 12.44 -9.61
C LYS A 134 1.97 10.99 -9.30
#